data_095ca439d1fce5abfc4294f7b2354cd3
#
_entry.id   095ca439d1fce5abfc4294f7b2354cd3
#
_cell.length_a   1.000
_cell.length_b   1.000
_cell.length_c   1.000
_cell.angle_alpha   90.00
_cell.angle_beta   90.00
_cell.angle_gamma   90.00
#
_symmetry.space_group_name_H-M   'P 1'
#
loop_
_entity.id
_entity.type
_entity.pdbx_description
1 polymer ?
#
loop_
_entity_poly.entity_id
_entity_poly.type
_entity_poly.pdbx_seq_one_letter_code
_entity_poly.pdbx_strand_id
1 'polypeptide(L)'
;MKYNSINTLAGFDSISYRGEFRIADTKGSHITYDRGDIVLYEGKTFIANKVVSGKFPSFDKDDFWYCLAGNSIYIQEETPLGANSGDEWFSSSTGKTYRYLKDGSGEQWVEI
;
A
#
# COMPACT_ATOMS: atom_id res chain seq x y z
N MET A 1 -0.24 -22.17 -4.78
CA MET A 1 0.07 -21.57 -5.14
C MET A 1 0.86 -21.22 -5.33
N LYS A 2 0.71 -20.97 -5.42
CA LYS A 2 1.35 -20.49 -5.53
C LYS A 2 1.63 -19.44 -5.76
N TYR A 3 2.02 -19.18 -5.80
CA TYR A 3 2.33 -18.27 -5.90
C TYR A 3 2.71 -17.36 -6.30
N ASN A 4 2.37 -17.46 -5.92
CA ASN A 4 2.40 -16.27 -6.61
C ASN A 4 3.61 -15.39 -6.44
N SER A 5 4.45 -15.38 -7.28
CA SER A 5 5.58 -14.52 -7.12
C SER A 5 5.23 -13.11 -7.58
N ILE A 6 5.97 -12.13 -7.06
CA ILE A 6 5.87 -10.75 -7.45
C ILE A 6 6.08 -10.60 -8.96
N ASN A 7 6.89 -11.48 -9.54
CA ASN A 7 7.17 -11.44 -10.97
C ASN A 7 5.95 -11.59 -11.84
N THR A 8 4.83 -12.03 -11.26
CA THR A 8 3.61 -12.20 -12.03
C THR A 8 2.72 -10.96 -12.02
N LEU A 9 3.16 -9.87 -11.40
CA LEU A 9 2.38 -8.64 -11.42
C LEU A 9 2.21 -8.17 -12.86
N ALA A 10 0.97 -7.99 -13.24
CA ALA A 10 0.65 -7.65 -14.61
C ALA A 10 1.27 -6.32 -15.02
N GLY A 11 1.86 -6.30 -16.19
CA GLY A 11 2.37 -5.08 -16.75
C GLY A 11 3.76 -4.69 -16.29
N PHE A 12 4.38 -5.48 -15.42
CA PHE A 12 5.73 -5.16 -14.94
C PHE A 12 6.74 -6.17 -15.48
N ASP A 13 7.69 -5.65 -16.27
CA ASP A 13 8.74 -6.50 -16.85
C ASP A 13 9.78 -6.88 -15.84
N SER A 14 10.06 -6.01 -14.90
CA SER A 14 10.99 -6.30 -13.83
C SER A 14 10.55 -5.54 -12.58
N ILE A 15 10.85 -6.10 -11.44
CA ILE A 15 10.55 -5.48 -10.17
C ILE A 15 11.78 -5.54 -9.29
N SER A 16 11.93 -4.51 -8.48
CA SER A 16 13.12 -4.36 -7.66
C SER A 16 12.74 -3.77 -6.31
N TYR A 17 13.09 -4.45 -5.24
CA TYR A 17 12.82 -3.91 -3.92
C TYR A 17 13.88 -2.88 -3.56
N ARG A 18 13.44 -1.68 -3.25
CA ARG A 18 14.33 -0.56 -2.98
C ARG A 18 14.40 -0.18 -1.49
N GLY A 19 13.71 -0.92 -0.63
CA GLY A 19 13.72 -0.65 0.80
C GLY A 19 12.72 0.42 1.18
N GLU A 20 12.99 1.09 2.29
CA GLU A 20 12.10 2.14 2.73
C GLU A 20 12.11 3.32 1.77
N PHE A 21 10.94 3.90 1.56
CA PHE A 21 10.83 5.06 0.68
C PHE A 21 11.59 6.25 1.25
N ARG A 22 12.30 6.93 0.37
CA ARG A 22 12.97 8.20 0.71
C ARG A 22 12.67 9.20 -0.38
N ILE A 23 12.31 10.39 0.03
CA ILE A 23 12.01 11.44 -0.95
C ILE A 23 13.31 12.01 -1.55
N ALA A 24 14.39 11.99 -0.79
CA ALA A 24 15.64 12.58 -1.22
C ALA A 24 16.83 11.84 -0.61
N ASP A 25 17.97 11.96 -1.26
CA ASP A 25 19.21 11.40 -0.76
C ASP A 25 19.84 12.31 0.29
N THR A 26 21.02 11.95 0.77
CA THR A 26 21.68 12.71 1.83
C THR A 26 22.11 14.10 1.40
N LYS A 27 22.13 14.35 0.09
CA LYS A 27 22.50 15.66 -0.45
C LYS A 27 21.28 16.51 -0.78
N GLY A 28 20.10 15.99 -0.53
CA GLY A 28 18.88 16.73 -0.80
C GLY A 28 18.34 16.59 -2.20
N SER A 29 18.97 15.75 -3.05
CA SER A 29 18.46 15.50 -4.38
C SER A 29 17.34 14.47 -4.32
N HIS A 30 16.27 14.72 -5.04
CA HIS A 30 15.15 13.77 -5.07
C HIS A 30 15.60 12.43 -5.63
N ILE A 31 15.18 11.37 -4.97
CA ILE A 31 15.45 10.02 -5.44
C ILE A 31 14.42 9.70 -6.51
N THR A 32 14.88 9.14 -7.63
CA THR A 32 14.00 8.72 -8.71
C THR A 32 13.75 7.22 -8.58
N TYR A 33 12.48 6.85 -8.62
CA TYR A 33 12.10 5.45 -8.63
C TYR A 33 11.59 5.11 -10.03
N ASP A 34 12.01 3.96 -10.52
CA ASP A 34 11.59 3.50 -11.83
C ASP A 34 10.33 2.64 -11.71
N ARG A 35 9.62 2.51 -12.81
CA ARG A 35 8.46 1.63 -12.85
C ARG A 35 8.89 0.23 -12.43
N GLY A 36 8.18 -0.36 -11.48
CA GLY A 36 8.51 -1.68 -10.94
C GLY A 36 9.33 -1.64 -9.66
N ASP A 37 9.76 -0.46 -9.23
CA ASP A 37 10.46 -0.34 -7.95
C ASP A 37 9.45 -0.47 -6.82
N ILE A 38 9.80 -1.28 -5.84
CA ILE A 38 8.94 -1.53 -4.68
C ILE A 38 9.57 -0.88 -3.46
N VAL A 39 8.75 -0.15 -2.72
CA VAL A 39 9.20 0.52 -1.51
C VAL A 39 8.27 0.20 -0.36
N LEU A 40 8.81 0.35 0.85
CA LEU A 40 8.05 0.27 2.07
C LEU A 40 7.83 1.68 2.58
N TYR A 41 6.59 2.04 2.86
CA TYR A 41 6.27 3.38 3.35
C TYR A 41 5.15 3.28 4.37
N GLU A 42 5.44 3.74 5.59
CA GLU A 42 4.49 3.73 6.69
C GLU A 42 3.85 2.35 6.89
N GLY A 43 4.70 1.32 6.83
CA GLY A 43 4.26 -0.05 7.07
C GLY A 43 3.54 -0.71 5.92
N LYS A 44 3.43 -0.04 4.78
CA LYS A 44 2.74 -0.58 3.61
C LYS A 44 3.69 -0.67 2.43
N THR A 45 3.39 -1.60 1.54
CA THR A 45 4.23 -1.86 0.38
C THR A 45 3.61 -1.24 -0.86
N PHE A 46 4.39 -0.44 -1.57
CA PHE A 46 3.95 0.23 -2.79
C PHE A 46 4.87 -0.13 -3.94
N ILE A 47 4.32 -0.13 -5.15
CA ILE A 47 5.11 -0.30 -6.35
C ILE A 47 4.93 0.93 -7.24
N ALA A 48 6.03 1.41 -7.80
CA ALA A 48 5.96 2.54 -8.72
C ALA A 48 5.38 2.09 -10.05
N ASN A 49 4.35 2.77 -10.50
CA ASN A 49 3.69 2.47 -11.77
C ASN A 49 4.30 3.24 -12.93
N LYS A 50 5.09 4.24 -12.64
CA LYS A 50 5.77 5.10 -13.59
C LYS A 50 7.06 5.55 -12.95
N VAL A 51 7.94 6.12 -13.75
CA VAL A 51 9.09 6.83 -13.20
C VAL A 51 8.56 7.96 -12.33
N VAL A 52 9.00 8.03 -11.09
CA VAL A 52 8.47 8.98 -10.12
C VAL A 52 9.59 9.56 -9.28
N SER A 53 9.49 10.86 -9.02
CA SER A 53 10.44 11.58 -8.20
C SER A 53 9.70 12.70 -7.48
N GLY A 54 10.01 12.88 -6.21
CA GLY A 54 9.39 13.95 -5.44
C GLY A 54 7.95 13.74 -5.05
N LYS A 55 7.46 12.50 -5.11
CA LYS A 55 6.08 12.19 -4.72
C LYS A 55 6.08 11.08 -3.70
N PHE A 56 5.39 11.31 -2.59
CA PHE A 56 5.22 10.28 -1.57
C PHE A 56 4.23 9.22 -2.04
N PRO A 57 4.45 7.95 -1.69
CA PRO A 57 3.45 6.94 -1.93
C PRO A 57 2.15 7.33 -1.23
N SER A 58 1.03 7.12 -1.91
CA SER A 58 -0.26 7.45 -1.32
C SER A 58 -1.31 6.48 -1.84
N PHE A 59 -2.44 6.46 -1.15
CA PHE A 59 -3.59 5.66 -1.58
C PHE A 59 -4.45 6.42 -2.57
N ASP A 60 -4.12 7.65 -2.83
CA ASP A 60 -4.85 8.44 -3.80
C ASP A 60 -4.59 7.90 -5.21
N LYS A 61 -5.49 8.18 -6.09
CA LYS A 61 -5.41 7.65 -7.45
C LYS A 61 -4.58 8.55 -8.32
N ASP A 62 -3.31 8.70 -7.96
CA ASP A 62 -2.44 9.56 -8.76
C ASP A 62 -1.66 8.80 -9.82
N ASP A 63 -1.86 7.50 -9.94
CA ASP A 63 -1.22 6.64 -10.93
C ASP A 63 0.28 6.47 -10.76
N PHE A 64 0.89 7.10 -9.78
CA PHE A 64 2.34 6.95 -9.58
C PHE A 64 2.67 5.75 -8.72
N TRP A 65 1.88 5.51 -7.70
CA TRP A 65 2.15 4.44 -6.76
C TRP A 65 0.92 3.56 -6.59
N TYR A 66 1.14 2.26 -6.57
CA TYR A 66 0.08 1.30 -6.22
C TYR A 66 0.43 0.65 -4.90
N CYS A 67 -0.54 0.52 -4.03
CA CYS A 67 -0.37 -0.25 -2.81
C CYS A 67 -0.54 -1.73 -3.16
N LEU A 68 0.51 -2.51 -2.94
CA LEU A 68 0.51 -3.92 -3.33
C LEU A 68 -0.11 -4.81 -2.30
N ALA A 69 0.34 -4.67 -1.13
CA ALA A 69 -0.10 -5.54 -0.05
C ALA A 69 -0.01 -4.69 1.16
N GLY A 70 -0.36 -5.11 2.15
CA GLY A 70 -0.20 -4.33 3.27
C GLY A 70 -1.47 -4.24 3.93
N ASN A 71 -1.94 -5.37 4.13
CA ASN A 71 -3.04 -5.47 5.00
C ASN A 71 -2.55 -5.05 6.36
N SER A 72 -2.99 -3.90 6.78
CA SER A 72 -2.69 -3.42 8.11
C SER A 72 -3.73 -3.94 9.07
N ILE A 73 -3.32 -4.08 10.31
CA ILE A 73 -4.26 -4.40 11.38
C ILE A 73 -4.32 -3.17 12.27
N TYR A 74 -5.49 -2.59 12.36
CA TYR A 74 -5.72 -1.41 13.21
C TYR A 74 -6.32 -1.89 14.52
N ILE A 75 -5.77 -1.41 15.62
CA ILE A 75 -6.30 -1.73 16.95
C ILE A 75 -6.63 -0.40 17.60
N GLN A 76 -7.90 -0.04 17.56
CA GLN A 76 -8.34 1.26 18.07
C GLN A 76 -9.84 1.27 18.27
N GLU A 77 -10.33 2.26 18.98
CA GLU A 77 -11.76 2.37 19.24
C GLU A 77 -12.52 2.90 18.04
N GLU A 78 -11.94 3.86 17.34
CA GLU A 78 -12.63 4.53 16.24
C GLU A 78 -12.38 3.83 14.93
N THR A 79 -13.33 3.97 14.01
CA THR A 79 -13.19 3.40 12.67
C THR A 79 -11.96 3.97 11.99
N PRO A 80 -11.04 3.13 11.52
CA PRO A 80 -9.84 3.63 10.85
C PRO A 80 -10.17 4.36 9.55
N LEU A 81 -9.36 5.36 9.25
CA LEU A 81 -9.46 6.11 8.00
C LEU A 81 -8.33 5.69 7.08
N GLY A 82 -8.58 5.76 5.78
CA GLY A 82 -7.54 5.48 4.80
C GLY A 82 -7.17 4.03 4.67
N ALA A 83 -8.07 3.14 5.01
CA ALA A 83 -7.79 1.71 4.91
C ALA A 83 -7.78 1.23 3.46
N ASN A 84 -7.08 0.13 3.25
CA ASN A 84 -7.06 -0.56 1.96
C ASN A 84 -7.85 -1.84 2.05
N SER A 85 -8.35 -2.27 0.90
CA SER A 85 -9.07 -3.54 0.83
C SER A 85 -8.24 -4.66 1.42
N GLY A 86 -8.81 -5.43 2.33
CA GLY A 86 -8.13 -6.50 3.02
C GLY A 86 -7.53 -6.12 4.36
N ASP A 87 -7.47 -4.83 4.67
CA ASP A 87 -7.03 -4.40 6.01
C ASP A 87 -8.02 -4.89 7.06
N GLU A 88 -7.54 -5.09 8.26
CA GLU A 88 -8.38 -5.53 9.37
C GLU A 88 -8.37 -4.50 10.49
N TRP A 89 -9.45 -4.47 11.21
CA TRP A 89 -9.61 -3.56 12.34
C TRP A 89 -10.19 -4.33 13.51
N PHE A 90 -9.45 -4.33 14.61
CA PHE A 90 -9.96 -4.83 15.87
C PHE A 90 -10.45 -3.63 16.68
N SER A 91 -11.76 -3.57 16.90
CA SER A 91 -12.34 -2.49 17.67
C SER A 91 -12.10 -2.75 19.16
N SER A 92 -11.28 -1.93 19.79
CA SER A 92 -10.95 -2.13 21.19
C SER A 92 -12.12 -1.80 22.11
N SER A 93 -13.12 -1.10 21.61
CA SER A 93 -14.30 -0.79 22.42
C SER A 93 -15.33 -1.91 22.42
N THR A 94 -15.45 -2.66 21.34
CA THR A 94 -16.46 -3.72 21.23
C THR A 94 -15.87 -5.12 21.24
N GLY A 95 -14.57 -5.26 20.98
CA GLY A 95 -13.92 -6.57 20.86
C GLY A 95 -14.20 -7.28 19.56
N LYS A 96 -14.75 -6.59 18.59
CA LYS A 96 -15.07 -7.19 17.29
C LYS A 96 -14.01 -6.90 16.26
N THR A 97 -13.86 -7.82 15.30
CA THR A 97 -12.90 -7.69 14.22
C THR A 97 -13.63 -7.50 12.92
N TYR A 98 -13.11 -6.59 12.11
CA TYR A 98 -13.70 -6.24 10.82
C TYR A 98 -12.64 -6.34 9.73
N ARG A 99 -13.09 -6.55 8.50
CA ARG A 99 -12.23 -6.49 7.32
C ARG A 99 -12.75 -5.43 6.39
N TYR A 100 -11.83 -4.64 5.85
CA TYR A 100 -12.20 -3.57 4.93
C TYR A 100 -12.35 -4.12 3.52
N LEU A 101 -13.48 -3.88 2.91
CA LEU A 101 -13.75 -4.30 1.55
C LEU A 101 -14.10 -3.09 0.70
N LYS A 102 -13.45 -3.02 -0.44
CA LYS A 102 -13.70 -1.95 -1.39
C LYS A 102 -13.98 -2.59 -2.73
N ASP A 103 -15.16 -2.37 -3.27
CA ASP A 103 -15.54 -2.93 -4.55
C ASP A 103 -16.27 -1.86 -5.38
N GLY A 104 -16.86 -2.28 -6.49
CA GLY A 104 -17.53 -1.35 -7.39
C GLY A 104 -18.74 -0.66 -6.80
N SER A 105 -19.28 -1.18 -5.70
CA SER A 105 -20.47 -0.60 -5.07
C SER A 105 -20.11 0.25 -3.85
N GLY A 106 -18.84 0.32 -3.46
CA GLY A 106 -18.42 1.16 -2.36
C GLY A 106 -17.39 0.54 -1.47
N GLU A 107 -17.22 1.14 -0.31
CA GLU A 107 -16.23 0.74 0.68
C GLU A 107 -16.92 0.54 2.01
N GLN A 108 -16.53 -0.49 2.74
CA GLN A 108 -17.14 -0.74 4.05
C GLN A 108 -16.30 -1.68 4.88
N TRP A 109 -16.49 -1.59 6.18
CA TRP A 109 -15.94 -2.54 7.13
C TRP A 109 -16.98 -3.62 7.37
N VAL A 110 -16.58 -4.88 7.19
CA VAL A 110 -17.46 -6.01 7.34
C VAL A 110 -16.98 -6.84 8.52
N GLU A 111 -17.86 -7.12 9.47
CA GLU A 111 -17.51 -7.92 10.63
C GLU A 111 -17.18 -9.36 10.21
N ILE A 112 -16.10 -9.90 10.76
CA ILE A 112 -15.66 -11.26 10.45
C ILE A 112 -15.60 -12.12 11.70
#